data_b44f1e3cc394b41392acfdd83bfbfc0e
#
_entry.id   b44f1e3cc394b41392acfdd83bfbfc0e
#
_cell.length_a   1.000
_cell.length_b   1.000
_cell.length_c   1.000
_cell.angle_alpha   90.00
_cell.angle_beta   90.00
_cell.angle_gamma   90.00
#
_symmetry.space_group_name_H-M   'P 1'
#
loop_
_entity.id
_entity.type
_entity.pdbx_description
1 polymer ?
#
loop_
_entity_poly.entity_id
_entity_poly.type
_entity_poly.pdbx_seq_one_letter_code
_entity_poly.pdbx_strand_id
1 'polypeptide(L)'
;MPSQRIECDVLVVGGGMAGATAALAAREGGARVVIARKAPGSTGLSGGAVSVAQDPGCMPDTPFAARAGVVESARRIAATRPGHPYRLLRDRLDRLWNAVEFATGQLSAVLAPPTGRNRWILTPFGHAHPAATCHRSMAGGDLAEVRGTLVVCGFEGHLGWDPGLVAAGAERVRPLGGPASRPILLDMFRWEEESLGRPFDLARRLEAPGAAEEAGRVLRRVLRRGDAAAVLPPVLGLDPDARVAERMAVEAGIPVAEFLSDLPSVPGLRLHRAVEARLAAAGVEVLQGEVRAGAGPDLPASVGGREVVARSWVLASGRFVGGGIERRGELREGVLGLPVLASEGPFADPSIRFAARPPASITLRDSRAPQPLLAAGLRVDDELHPLDAEGRVVHPRVFAAGAVVGGHDPASDGTGMGVAMFTGWLAGRSAAWRDA
;
A
#
# COMPACT_ATOMS: atom_id res chain seq x y z
N MET A 1 -34.06 14.98 -15.84
CA MET A 1 -32.93 15.75 -16.35
C MET A 1 -32.08 14.80 -17.19
N PRO A 2 -31.58 15.20 -18.38
CA PRO A 2 -30.71 14.34 -19.14
C PRO A 2 -29.50 14.00 -18.27
N SER A 3 -29.14 12.71 -18.18
CA SER A 3 -27.97 12.25 -17.45
C SER A 3 -26.75 12.90 -18.09
N GLN A 4 -25.92 13.59 -17.28
CA GLN A 4 -24.70 14.21 -17.78
C GLN A 4 -23.78 13.09 -18.29
N ARG A 5 -23.58 13.04 -19.60
CA ARG A 5 -22.65 12.11 -20.27
C ARG A 5 -21.23 12.65 -20.13
N ILE A 6 -20.33 11.81 -19.62
CA ILE A 6 -18.91 12.11 -19.46
C ILE A 6 -18.14 11.25 -20.46
N GLU A 7 -17.33 11.88 -21.31
CA GLU A 7 -16.45 11.17 -22.25
C GLU A 7 -15.00 11.26 -21.75
N CYS A 8 -14.27 10.15 -21.82
CA CYS A 8 -12.84 10.10 -21.45
C CYS A 8 -12.09 9.05 -22.31
N ASP A 9 -10.78 9.12 -22.31
CA ASP A 9 -9.96 8.10 -22.96
C ASP A 9 -9.88 6.85 -22.09
N VAL A 10 -9.68 7.03 -20.77
CA VAL A 10 -9.49 5.92 -19.81
C VAL A 10 -10.41 6.08 -18.62
N LEU A 11 -11.23 5.06 -18.34
CA LEU A 11 -11.97 4.90 -17.09
C LEU A 11 -11.19 3.97 -16.16
N VAL A 12 -10.76 4.47 -15.02
CA VAL A 12 -10.15 3.66 -13.97
C VAL A 12 -11.19 3.34 -12.89
N VAL A 13 -11.43 2.08 -12.63
CA VAL A 13 -12.38 1.62 -11.60
C VAL A 13 -11.63 1.27 -10.34
N GLY A 14 -11.71 2.15 -9.33
CA GLY A 14 -11.04 2.01 -8.04
C GLY A 14 -9.98 3.09 -7.80
N GLY A 15 -10.01 3.67 -6.60
CA GLY A 15 -9.15 4.79 -6.18
C GLY A 15 -8.00 4.39 -5.23
N GLY A 16 -7.65 3.09 -5.16
CA GLY A 16 -6.47 2.62 -4.43
C GLY A 16 -5.16 2.88 -5.15
N MET A 17 -4.04 2.39 -4.61
CA MET A 17 -2.70 2.59 -5.18
C MET A 17 -2.61 2.17 -6.65
N ALA A 18 -3.18 1.02 -7.03
CA ALA A 18 -3.16 0.56 -8.41
C ALA A 18 -3.90 1.51 -9.35
N GLY A 19 -5.11 1.96 -8.95
CA GLY A 19 -5.92 2.88 -9.75
C GLY A 19 -5.28 4.27 -9.85
N ALA A 20 -4.73 4.78 -8.75
CA ALA A 20 -4.01 6.06 -8.75
C ALA A 20 -2.78 6.00 -9.67
N THR A 21 -1.98 4.93 -9.57
CA THR A 21 -0.80 4.74 -10.41
C THR A 21 -1.20 4.61 -11.89
N ALA A 22 -2.28 3.85 -12.20
CA ALA A 22 -2.78 3.71 -13.55
C ALA A 22 -3.27 5.04 -14.13
N ALA A 23 -4.04 5.79 -13.35
CA ALA A 23 -4.56 7.09 -13.78
C ALA A 23 -3.43 8.10 -14.06
N LEU A 24 -2.44 8.18 -13.17
CA LEU A 24 -1.29 9.07 -13.34
C LEU A 24 -0.42 8.67 -14.53
N ALA A 25 -0.21 7.35 -14.73
CA ALA A 25 0.53 6.84 -15.88
C ALA A 25 -0.20 7.11 -17.21
N ALA A 26 -1.51 6.97 -17.24
CA ALA A 26 -2.32 7.31 -18.41
C ALA A 26 -2.32 8.81 -18.69
N ARG A 27 -2.37 9.65 -17.65
CA ARG A 27 -2.27 11.12 -17.77
C ARG A 27 -0.91 11.55 -18.33
N GLU A 28 0.18 10.92 -17.91
CA GLU A 28 1.51 11.17 -18.48
C GLU A 28 1.55 10.88 -19.99
N GLY A 29 0.80 9.87 -20.45
CA GLY A 29 0.57 9.58 -21.87
C GLY A 29 -0.40 10.53 -22.58
N GLY A 30 -0.89 11.58 -21.93
CA GLY A 30 -1.78 12.60 -22.50
C GLY A 30 -3.26 12.21 -22.52
N ALA A 31 -3.67 11.07 -21.95
CA ALA A 31 -5.06 10.62 -21.93
C ALA A 31 -5.94 11.48 -21.00
N ARG A 32 -7.21 11.70 -21.37
CA ARG A 32 -8.24 12.19 -20.44
C ARG A 32 -8.70 11.03 -19.57
N VAL A 33 -8.49 11.13 -18.26
CA VAL A 33 -8.74 10.05 -17.31
C VAL A 33 -9.84 10.42 -16.33
N VAL A 34 -10.75 9.47 -16.10
CA VAL A 34 -11.75 9.51 -15.03
C VAL A 34 -11.51 8.33 -14.11
N ILE A 35 -11.48 8.58 -12.79
CA ILE A 35 -11.53 7.53 -11.76
C ILE A 35 -12.95 7.42 -11.23
N ALA A 36 -13.48 6.21 -11.18
CA ALA A 36 -14.74 5.89 -10.49
C ALA A 36 -14.48 5.02 -9.28
N ARG A 37 -15.01 5.40 -8.10
CA ARG A 37 -14.80 4.65 -6.85
C ARG A 37 -15.96 4.76 -5.87
N LYS A 38 -16.16 3.74 -5.04
CA LYS A 38 -17.12 3.74 -3.91
C LYS A 38 -16.47 4.32 -2.64
N ALA A 39 -15.19 4.06 -2.43
CA ALA A 39 -14.44 4.36 -1.20
C ALA A 39 -12.94 4.49 -1.48
N PRO A 40 -12.14 4.97 -0.50
CA PRO A 40 -10.68 5.10 -0.63
C PRO A 40 -9.92 3.80 -0.93
N GLY A 41 -10.53 2.64 -0.71
CA GLY A 41 -9.89 1.34 -0.84
C GLY A 41 -8.90 1.03 0.31
N SER A 42 -8.24 -0.13 0.22
CA SER A 42 -7.29 -0.59 1.26
C SER A 42 -6.03 0.27 1.40
N THR A 43 -5.73 1.14 0.44
CA THR A 43 -4.61 2.09 0.53
C THR A 43 -4.77 3.06 1.69
N GLY A 44 -6.01 3.48 2.01
CA GLY A 44 -6.31 4.30 3.18
C GLY A 44 -6.13 3.58 4.52
N LEU A 45 -5.91 2.27 4.51
CA LEU A 45 -5.65 1.42 5.68
C LEU A 45 -4.16 1.04 5.80
N SER A 46 -3.29 1.59 4.92
CA SER A 46 -1.86 1.29 4.91
C SER A 46 -1.19 1.66 6.24
N GLY A 47 -0.35 0.78 6.76
CA GLY A 47 0.48 1.06 7.94
C GLY A 47 1.65 2.01 7.68
N GLY A 48 1.88 2.44 6.43
CA GLY A 48 2.94 3.36 6.03
C GLY A 48 4.11 2.72 5.28
N ALA A 49 4.22 1.39 5.24
CA ALA A 49 5.20 0.69 4.43
C ALA A 49 4.72 0.50 2.98
N VAL A 50 5.64 0.58 2.05
CA VAL A 50 5.47 0.20 0.64
C VAL A 50 6.22 -1.11 0.42
N SER A 51 5.53 -2.23 0.59
CA SER A 51 6.09 -3.57 0.39
C SER A 51 6.02 -3.93 -1.10
N VAL A 52 7.19 -4.12 -1.71
CA VAL A 52 7.32 -4.46 -3.15
C VAL A 52 7.75 -5.91 -3.32
N ALA A 53 8.80 -6.33 -2.65
CA ALA A 53 9.24 -7.71 -2.63
C ALA A 53 10.13 -7.98 -1.41
N GLN A 54 9.94 -9.17 -0.82
CA GLN A 54 10.83 -9.73 0.18
C GLN A 54 11.38 -11.04 -0.35
N ASP A 55 12.65 -11.33 -0.09
CA ASP A 55 13.28 -12.56 -0.55
C ASP A 55 12.62 -13.80 0.08
N PRO A 56 11.96 -14.67 -0.70
CA PRO A 56 11.24 -15.83 -0.17
C PRO A 56 12.18 -16.91 0.39
N GLY A 57 13.46 -16.88 0.00
CA GLY A 57 14.49 -17.81 0.48
C GLY A 57 15.34 -17.25 1.63
N CYS A 58 15.03 -16.05 2.12
CA CYS A 58 15.82 -15.42 3.18
C CYS A 58 15.53 -16.06 4.54
N MET A 59 16.58 -16.56 5.18
CA MET A 59 16.46 -17.09 6.56
C MET A 59 16.18 -15.95 7.55
N PRO A 60 15.42 -16.20 8.62
CA PRO A 60 15.06 -15.19 9.61
C PRO A 60 16.27 -14.50 10.27
N ASP A 61 17.36 -15.22 10.45
CA ASP A 61 18.62 -14.77 11.07
C ASP A 61 19.61 -14.11 10.11
N THR A 62 19.25 -13.98 8.81
CA THR A 62 20.10 -13.31 7.81
C THR A 62 20.27 -11.82 8.17
N PRO A 63 21.52 -11.32 8.31
CA PRO A 63 21.78 -9.89 8.56
C PRO A 63 21.17 -9.00 7.48
N PHE A 64 20.73 -7.80 7.85
CA PHE A 64 20.10 -6.85 6.92
C PHE A 64 20.99 -6.55 5.70
N ALA A 65 22.29 -6.38 5.92
CA ALA A 65 23.25 -6.09 4.84
C ALA A 65 23.39 -7.23 3.82
N ALA A 66 23.13 -8.48 4.23
CA ALA A 66 23.24 -9.67 3.37
C ALA A 66 21.96 -10.01 2.60
N ARG A 67 20.85 -9.32 2.88
CA ARG A 67 19.56 -9.58 2.22
C ARG A 67 19.55 -9.05 0.79
N ALA A 68 18.90 -9.75 -0.10
CA ALA A 68 18.78 -9.36 -1.51
C ALA A 68 18.06 -8.01 -1.68
N GLY A 69 18.40 -7.30 -2.75
CA GLY A 69 17.69 -6.09 -3.16
C GLY A 69 16.27 -6.40 -3.62
N VAL A 70 15.45 -5.34 -3.75
CA VAL A 70 14.02 -5.45 -4.05
C VAL A 70 13.76 -6.16 -5.39
N VAL A 71 14.47 -5.76 -6.45
CA VAL A 71 14.28 -6.35 -7.79
C VAL A 71 14.73 -7.80 -7.84
N GLU A 72 15.84 -8.14 -7.17
CA GLU A 72 16.30 -9.52 -7.07
C GLU A 72 15.32 -10.39 -6.28
N SER A 73 14.77 -9.87 -5.19
CA SER A 73 13.70 -10.54 -4.44
C SER A 73 12.46 -10.79 -5.30
N ALA A 74 12.06 -9.80 -6.12
CA ALA A 74 10.95 -9.96 -7.06
C ALA A 74 11.21 -11.05 -8.12
N ARG A 75 12.45 -11.15 -8.64
CA ARG A 75 12.85 -12.23 -9.55
C ARG A 75 12.78 -13.61 -8.90
N ARG A 76 13.18 -13.73 -7.64
CA ARG A 76 13.09 -14.98 -6.86
C ARG A 76 11.62 -15.36 -6.60
N ILE A 77 10.74 -14.39 -6.30
CA ILE A 77 9.30 -14.62 -6.21
C ILE A 77 8.76 -15.12 -7.55
N ALA A 78 9.10 -14.47 -8.65
CA ALA A 78 8.70 -14.89 -10.00
C ALA A 78 9.17 -16.30 -10.36
N ALA A 79 10.34 -16.71 -9.89
CA ALA A 79 10.87 -18.07 -10.11
C ALA A 79 10.16 -19.14 -9.27
N THR A 80 9.77 -18.82 -8.02
CA THR A 80 9.27 -19.77 -7.03
C THR A 80 7.76 -19.80 -6.85
N ARG A 81 7.03 -18.79 -7.39
CA ARG A 81 5.56 -18.62 -7.24
C ARG A 81 4.87 -18.59 -8.59
N PRO A 82 4.46 -19.75 -9.17
CA PRO A 82 3.93 -19.83 -10.55
C PRO A 82 2.72 -18.92 -10.83
N GLY A 83 1.80 -18.79 -9.87
CA GLY A 83 0.61 -17.95 -10.01
C GLY A 83 0.82 -16.46 -9.76
N HIS A 84 2.00 -16.04 -9.29
CA HIS A 84 2.24 -14.66 -8.89
C HIS A 84 2.30 -13.70 -10.10
N PRO A 85 1.74 -12.47 -10.03
CA PRO A 85 1.82 -11.48 -11.11
C PRO A 85 3.25 -11.19 -11.59
N TYR A 86 4.26 -11.26 -10.73
CA TYR A 86 5.66 -11.11 -11.14
C TYR A 86 6.14 -12.25 -12.05
N ARG A 87 5.61 -13.46 -11.89
CA ARG A 87 5.89 -14.59 -12.80
C ARG A 87 5.22 -14.40 -14.14
N LEU A 88 3.96 -13.96 -14.14
CA LEU A 88 3.21 -13.65 -15.34
C LEU A 88 3.90 -12.56 -16.17
N LEU A 89 4.35 -11.49 -15.48
CA LEU A 89 4.99 -10.32 -16.10
C LEU A 89 6.53 -10.41 -16.14
N ARG A 90 7.09 -11.62 -16.08
CA ARG A 90 8.55 -11.84 -15.97
C ARG A 90 9.36 -11.12 -17.06
N ASP A 91 8.85 -11.08 -18.29
CA ASP A 91 9.51 -10.48 -19.45
C ASP A 91 9.49 -8.94 -19.41
N ARG A 92 8.72 -8.38 -18.46
CA ARG A 92 8.63 -6.93 -18.16
C ARG A 92 9.12 -6.58 -16.75
N LEU A 93 9.64 -7.56 -16.00
CA LEU A 93 10.00 -7.38 -14.59
C LEU A 93 11.20 -6.44 -14.39
N ASP A 94 12.00 -6.19 -15.43
CA ASP A 94 13.00 -5.15 -15.50
C ASP A 94 12.39 -3.73 -15.29
N ARG A 95 11.12 -3.54 -15.65
CA ARG A 95 10.37 -2.29 -15.48
C ARG A 95 9.73 -2.12 -14.11
N LEU A 96 9.78 -3.13 -13.23
CA LEU A 96 9.20 -3.06 -11.88
C LEU A 96 9.73 -1.85 -11.11
N TRP A 97 11.05 -1.64 -11.18
CA TRP A 97 11.68 -0.54 -10.46
C TRP A 97 11.25 0.82 -10.98
N ASN A 98 11.12 0.97 -12.30
CA ASN A 98 10.61 2.20 -12.92
C ASN A 98 9.17 2.52 -12.46
N ALA A 99 8.33 1.49 -12.33
CA ALA A 99 6.97 1.67 -11.82
C ALA A 99 6.95 2.09 -10.33
N VAL A 100 7.86 1.54 -9.52
CA VAL A 100 8.01 1.94 -8.11
C VAL A 100 8.51 3.38 -8.01
N GLU A 101 9.56 3.75 -8.75
CA GLU A 101 10.09 5.12 -8.80
C GLU A 101 9.06 6.11 -9.31
N PHE A 102 8.33 5.75 -10.36
CA PHE A 102 7.22 6.57 -10.87
C PHE A 102 6.18 6.84 -9.76
N ALA A 103 5.61 5.79 -9.17
CA ALA A 103 4.55 5.94 -8.18
C ALA A 103 5.01 6.67 -6.91
N THR A 104 6.23 6.40 -6.44
CA THR A 104 6.80 7.08 -5.27
C THR A 104 7.16 8.53 -5.57
N GLY A 105 7.65 8.83 -6.76
CA GLY A 105 7.91 10.19 -7.23
C GLY A 105 6.64 11.03 -7.30
N GLN A 106 5.53 10.45 -7.82
CA GLN A 106 4.21 11.10 -7.84
C GLN A 106 3.68 11.41 -6.42
N LEU A 107 4.10 10.65 -5.41
CA LEU A 107 3.68 10.78 -4.01
C LEU A 107 4.83 11.23 -3.08
N SER A 108 5.80 11.95 -3.61
CA SER A 108 7.00 12.40 -2.88
C SER A 108 6.71 13.34 -1.71
N ALA A 109 5.53 13.95 -1.64
CA ALA A 109 5.09 14.69 -0.45
C ALA A 109 5.01 13.77 0.79
N VAL A 110 4.63 12.51 0.62
CA VAL A 110 4.40 11.56 1.73
C VAL A 110 5.40 10.40 1.74
N LEU A 111 5.85 9.91 0.59
CA LEU A 111 6.76 8.77 0.48
C LEU A 111 8.23 9.21 0.39
N ALA A 112 9.10 8.50 1.10
CA ALA A 112 10.53 8.65 0.97
C ALA A 112 11.01 8.06 -0.38
N PRO A 113 12.13 8.55 -0.96
CA PRO A 113 12.70 7.94 -2.15
C PRO A 113 13.03 6.47 -1.92
N PRO A 114 12.74 5.56 -2.87
CA PRO A 114 13.14 4.16 -2.77
C PRO A 114 14.66 4.03 -3.01
N THR A 115 15.29 3.02 -2.38
CA THR A 115 16.76 2.86 -2.39
C THR A 115 17.25 1.60 -3.10
N GLY A 116 16.36 0.83 -3.73
CA GLY A 116 16.71 -0.47 -4.33
C GLY A 116 16.86 -1.61 -3.32
N ARG A 117 16.99 -1.29 -2.03
CA ARG A 117 16.98 -2.24 -0.90
C ARG A 117 15.78 -1.98 0.00
N ASN A 118 15.33 -3.00 0.73
CA ASN A 118 14.32 -2.80 1.74
C ASN A 118 14.89 -2.02 2.93
N ARG A 119 14.17 -0.99 3.37
CA ARG A 119 14.26 -0.41 4.70
C ARG A 119 13.62 -1.36 5.70
N TRP A 120 14.04 -1.29 6.94
CA TRP A 120 13.52 -2.14 8.01
C TRP A 120 12.83 -1.27 9.05
N ILE A 121 11.52 -1.19 8.96
CA ILE A 121 10.70 -0.30 9.77
C ILE A 121 10.10 -1.06 10.94
N LEU A 122 10.13 -0.47 12.11
CA LEU A 122 9.62 -1.06 13.34
C LEU A 122 8.08 -1.16 13.29
N THR A 123 7.54 -2.29 13.72
CA THR A 123 6.09 -2.47 13.90
C THR A 123 5.66 -2.09 15.33
N PRO A 124 4.35 -1.91 15.60
CA PRO A 124 3.84 -1.67 16.96
C PRO A 124 4.18 -2.76 17.99
N PHE A 125 4.64 -3.93 17.54
CA PHE A 125 5.06 -5.05 18.37
C PHE A 125 6.59 -5.22 18.43
N GLY A 126 7.35 -4.26 17.92
CA GLY A 126 8.80 -4.31 17.92
C GLY A 126 9.42 -5.25 16.88
N HIS A 127 8.67 -5.73 15.89
CA HIS A 127 9.25 -6.50 14.80
C HIS A 127 9.78 -5.59 13.68
N ALA A 128 10.80 -6.04 12.95
CA ALA A 128 11.29 -5.38 11.75
C ALA A 128 10.44 -5.79 10.54
N HIS A 129 9.87 -4.83 9.84
CA HIS A 129 9.11 -5.05 8.61
C HIS A 129 9.86 -4.49 7.40
N PRO A 130 10.05 -5.29 6.32
CA PRO A 130 10.73 -4.83 5.12
C PRO A 130 9.82 -3.94 4.26
N ALA A 131 10.38 -2.83 3.76
CA ALA A 131 9.68 -1.91 2.89
C ALA A 131 10.63 -1.34 1.84
N ALA A 132 10.29 -1.44 0.56
CA ALA A 132 11.09 -0.83 -0.53
C ALA A 132 11.16 0.70 -0.37
N THR A 133 10.10 1.27 0.16
CA THR A 133 10.03 2.63 0.71
C THR A 133 8.94 2.71 1.77
N CYS A 134 8.87 3.83 2.49
CA CYS A 134 7.91 4.07 3.55
C CYS A 134 7.53 5.55 3.57
N HIS A 135 6.64 5.94 4.46
CA HIS A 135 6.41 7.36 4.71
C HIS A 135 7.72 8.07 5.11
N ARG A 136 7.87 9.33 4.67
CA ARG A 136 9.04 10.16 5.02
C ARG A 136 9.24 10.24 6.53
N SER A 137 8.13 10.36 7.28
CA SER A 137 8.11 10.34 8.73
C SER A 137 8.61 9.03 9.37
N MET A 138 8.81 7.96 8.60
CA MET A 138 9.30 6.67 9.09
C MET A 138 10.76 6.41 8.70
N ALA A 139 11.24 7.05 7.64
CA ALA A 139 12.52 6.73 7.03
C ALA A 139 13.73 6.92 7.96
N GLY A 140 13.67 7.89 8.89
CA GLY A 140 14.72 8.13 9.88
C GLY A 140 14.86 7.03 10.96
N GLY A 141 13.87 6.11 11.03
CA GLY A 141 13.85 4.95 11.94
C GLY A 141 14.27 3.64 11.27
N ASP A 142 14.92 3.67 10.11
CA ASP A 142 15.38 2.45 9.42
C ASP A 142 16.40 1.69 10.27
N LEU A 143 16.00 0.53 10.77
CA LEU A 143 16.80 -0.30 11.67
C LEU A 143 18.13 -0.78 11.05
N ALA A 144 18.23 -0.80 9.71
CA ALA A 144 19.48 -1.13 9.04
C ALA A 144 20.47 0.06 8.99
N GLU A 145 20.00 1.29 9.20
CA GLU A 145 20.82 2.51 9.06
C GLU A 145 21.11 3.20 10.39
N VAL A 146 20.31 2.98 11.45
CA VAL A 146 20.55 3.58 12.77
C VAL A 146 21.85 3.06 13.39
N ARG A 147 22.77 3.97 13.68
CA ARG A 147 24.09 3.68 14.28
C ARG A 147 24.18 4.26 15.68
N GLY A 148 23.75 3.49 16.67
CA GLY A 148 23.66 3.88 18.08
C GLY A 148 22.42 3.30 18.72
N THR A 149 21.87 3.98 19.73
CA THR A 149 20.66 3.54 20.42
C THR A 149 19.41 4.11 19.75
N LEU A 150 18.44 3.25 19.43
CA LEU A 150 17.11 3.63 19.03
C LEU A 150 16.25 3.91 20.27
N VAL A 151 15.76 5.14 20.39
CA VAL A 151 14.88 5.53 21.48
C VAL A 151 13.43 5.25 21.04
N VAL A 152 12.78 4.31 21.71
CA VAL A 152 11.38 3.96 21.45
C VAL A 152 10.50 4.77 22.39
N CYS A 153 9.69 5.65 21.82
CA CYS A 153 8.87 6.58 22.60
C CYS A 153 7.42 6.11 22.68
N GLY A 154 6.83 6.32 23.85
CA GLY A 154 5.39 6.34 24.11
C GLY A 154 5.01 7.68 24.72
N PHE A 155 3.72 7.89 24.94
CA PHE A 155 3.20 9.09 25.60
C PHE A 155 2.71 8.72 26.99
N GLU A 156 3.11 9.49 28.00
CA GLU A 156 2.64 9.30 29.36
C GLU A 156 1.11 9.47 29.41
N GLY A 157 0.44 8.55 30.11
CA GLY A 157 -1.04 8.51 30.17
C GLY A 157 -1.74 7.92 28.95
N HIS A 158 -1.03 7.51 27.89
CA HIS A 158 -1.61 6.86 26.72
C HIS A 158 -1.38 5.34 26.77
N LEU A 159 -2.46 4.55 26.77
CA LEU A 159 -2.41 3.09 26.90
C LEU A 159 -2.26 2.35 25.56
N GLY A 160 -2.38 3.05 24.44
CA GLY A 160 -2.44 2.40 23.11
C GLY A 160 -1.10 1.86 22.60
N TRP A 161 0.03 2.37 23.09
CA TRP A 161 1.37 1.96 22.66
C TRP A 161 2.33 1.88 23.84
N ASP A 162 2.75 0.68 24.16
CA ASP A 162 3.75 0.42 25.20
C ASP A 162 5.17 0.47 24.60
N PRO A 163 5.96 1.50 24.89
CA PRO A 163 7.33 1.61 24.37
C PRO A 163 8.25 0.51 24.93
N GLY A 164 7.94 -0.05 26.11
CA GLY A 164 8.67 -1.16 26.71
C GLY A 164 8.53 -2.44 25.87
N LEU A 165 7.30 -2.77 25.47
CA LEU A 165 7.01 -3.91 24.61
C LEU A 165 7.70 -3.75 23.24
N VAL A 166 7.56 -2.58 22.64
CA VAL A 166 8.13 -2.30 21.31
C VAL A 166 9.67 -2.35 21.36
N ALA A 167 10.29 -1.76 22.38
CA ALA A 167 11.75 -1.81 22.54
C ALA A 167 12.25 -3.23 22.79
N ALA A 168 11.59 -4.01 23.66
CA ALA A 168 11.96 -5.40 23.90
C ALA A 168 11.86 -6.26 22.63
N GLY A 169 10.88 -6.01 21.77
CA GLY A 169 10.78 -6.62 20.44
C GLY A 169 11.92 -6.20 19.53
N ALA A 170 12.27 -4.91 19.51
CA ALA A 170 13.34 -4.35 18.70
C ALA A 170 14.74 -4.90 19.05
N GLU A 171 14.99 -5.30 20.28
CA GLU A 171 16.27 -5.94 20.67
C GLU A 171 16.57 -7.22 19.85
N ARG A 172 15.54 -7.88 19.33
CA ARG A 172 15.71 -9.10 18.50
C ARG A 172 16.39 -8.83 17.16
N VAL A 173 16.46 -7.58 16.70
CA VAL A 173 17.14 -7.24 15.44
C VAL A 173 18.65 -6.97 15.60
N ARG A 174 19.17 -6.91 16.82
CA ARG A 174 20.60 -6.69 17.07
C ARG A 174 21.50 -7.73 16.38
N PRO A 175 21.23 -9.04 16.45
CA PRO A 175 22.01 -10.04 15.72
C PRO A 175 21.97 -9.85 14.22
N LEU A 176 20.95 -9.16 13.68
CA LEU A 176 20.77 -8.87 12.26
C LEU A 176 21.51 -7.61 11.81
N GLY A 177 22.24 -6.94 12.71
CA GLY A 177 22.92 -5.67 12.47
C GLY A 177 22.08 -4.43 12.79
N GLY A 178 20.97 -4.60 13.50
CA GLY A 178 20.13 -3.51 13.99
C GLY A 178 20.67 -2.83 15.26
N PRO A 179 20.09 -1.68 15.66
CA PRO A 179 20.50 -0.92 16.84
C PRO A 179 20.12 -1.60 18.17
N ALA A 180 20.80 -1.20 19.24
CA ALA A 180 20.24 -1.35 20.59
C ALA A 180 19.00 -0.45 20.73
N SER A 181 18.07 -0.78 21.63
CA SER A 181 16.87 0.00 21.84
C SER A 181 16.63 0.28 23.32
N ARG A 182 15.98 1.40 23.61
CA ARG A 182 15.52 1.73 24.95
C ARG A 182 14.16 2.42 24.93
N PRO A 183 13.25 2.09 25.86
CA PRO A 183 11.96 2.76 25.94
C PRO A 183 12.06 4.07 26.72
N ILE A 184 11.18 5.01 26.36
CA ILE A 184 10.88 6.22 27.13
C ILE A 184 9.39 6.55 27.06
N LEU A 185 8.88 7.20 28.09
CA LEU A 185 7.59 7.89 28.07
C LEU A 185 7.83 9.40 27.97
N LEU A 186 7.10 10.05 27.09
CA LEU A 186 7.13 11.50 26.91
C LEU A 186 5.92 12.12 27.60
N ASP A 187 6.14 13.00 28.55
CA ASP A 187 5.11 13.84 29.14
C ASP A 187 4.88 15.05 28.25
N MET A 188 4.01 14.87 27.26
CA MET A 188 3.74 15.90 26.24
C MET A 188 2.30 16.38 26.22
N PHE A 189 1.38 15.56 26.72
CA PHE A 189 -0.04 15.82 26.61
C PHE A 189 -0.67 15.82 27.99
N ARG A 190 -1.46 16.87 28.27
CA ARG A 190 -2.38 16.81 29.40
C ARG A 190 -3.65 16.11 28.93
N TRP A 191 -3.92 14.94 29.48
CA TRP A 191 -5.10 14.15 29.19
C TRP A 191 -6.24 14.65 30.08
N GLU A 192 -7.30 15.18 29.51
CA GLU A 192 -8.59 15.29 30.17
C GLU A 192 -9.26 13.92 30.11
N GLU A 193 -10.00 13.54 31.16
CA GLU A 193 -10.51 12.16 31.34
C GLU A 193 -11.33 11.63 30.15
N GLU A 194 -11.94 12.51 29.34
CA GLU A 194 -12.74 12.13 28.17
C GLU A 194 -11.96 12.03 26.85
N SER A 195 -10.72 12.49 26.81
CA SER A 195 -9.90 12.49 25.58
C SER A 195 -8.78 11.44 25.64
N LEU A 196 -9.13 10.19 25.87
CA LEU A 196 -8.21 9.05 25.63
C LEU A 196 -7.72 9.13 24.18
N GLY A 197 -6.53 9.69 24.02
CA GLY A 197 -5.94 10.14 22.76
C GLY A 197 -6.12 9.20 21.58
N ARG A 198 -7.16 9.43 20.83
CA ARG A 198 -7.34 8.72 19.54
C ARG A 198 -6.20 9.12 18.62
N PRO A 199 -5.65 8.19 17.81
CA PRO A 199 -4.51 8.48 16.94
C PRO A 199 -4.68 9.73 16.05
N PHE A 200 -5.88 9.94 15.51
CA PHE A 200 -6.17 11.12 14.69
C PHE A 200 -6.19 12.43 15.48
N ASP A 201 -6.59 12.41 16.75
CA ASP A 201 -6.63 13.61 17.59
C ASP A 201 -5.21 13.99 18.03
N LEU A 202 -4.37 13.01 18.34
CA LEU A 202 -2.94 13.22 18.60
C LEU A 202 -2.24 13.80 17.38
N ALA A 203 -2.52 13.26 16.19
CA ALA A 203 -1.94 13.76 14.96
C ALA A 203 -2.31 15.24 14.72
N ARG A 204 -3.58 15.63 14.93
CA ARG A 204 -4.02 17.03 14.81
C ARG A 204 -3.36 17.93 15.85
N ARG A 205 -3.20 17.45 17.10
CA ARG A 205 -2.53 18.24 18.15
C ARG A 205 -1.07 18.51 17.79
N LEU A 206 -0.36 17.54 17.22
CA LEU A 206 1.03 17.70 16.79
C LEU A 206 1.18 18.60 15.55
N GLU A 207 0.13 18.76 14.75
CA GLU A 207 0.09 19.72 13.63
C GLU A 207 -0.12 21.17 14.07
N ALA A 208 -0.63 21.38 15.27
CA ALA A 208 -0.89 22.73 15.77
C ALA A 208 0.39 23.57 15.76
N PRO A 209 0.29 24.90 15.56
CA PRO A 209 1.45 25.80 15.53
C PRO A 209 2.31 25.65 16.77
N GLY A 210 3.61 25.41 16.60
CA GLY A 210 4.58 25.25 17.68
C GLY A 210 4.57 23.87 18.40
N ALA A 211 3.56 23.02 18.15
CA ALA A 211 3.42 21.75 18.90
C ALA A 211 4.53 20.74 18.53
N ALA A 212 4.88 20.63 17.26
CA ALA A 212 5.96 19.75 16.82
C ALA A 212 7.31 20.20 17.39
N GLU A 213 7.59 21.49 17.43
CA GLU A 213 8.82 22.05 18.00
C GLU A 213 8.87 21.82 19.52
N GLU A 214 7.76 22.02 20.24
CA GLU A 214 7.74 21.73 21.68
C GLU A 214 7.95 20.25 21.94
N ALA A 215 7.31 19.37 21.17
CA ALA A 215 7.53 17.94 21.23
C ALA A 215 9.01 17.55 21.02
N GLY A 216 9.66 18.18 20.05
CA GLY A 216 11.11 17.99 19.81
C GLY A 216 11.96 18.45 21.01
N ARG A 217 11.63 19.59 21.64
CA ARG A 217 12.31 20.07 22.85
C ARG A 217 12.10 19.15 24.05
N VAL A 218 10.89 18.62 24.26
CA VAL A 218 10.60 17.64 25.30
C VAL A 218 11.45 16.37 25.07
N LEU A 219 11.47 15.86 23.85
CA LEU A 219 12.29 14.72 23.48
C LEU A 219 13.78 14.98 23.79
N ARG A 220 14.32 16.13 23.39
CA ARG A 220 15.72 16.51 23.61
C ARG A 220 16.14 16.44 25.08
N ARG A 221 15.26 16.80 26.03
CA ARG A 221 15.56 16.81 27.46
C ARG A 221 15.81 15.41 28.04
N VAL A 222 15.27 14.36 27.39
CA VAL A 222 15.35 12.96 27.85
C VAL A 222 16.36 12.12 27.03
N LEU A 223 16.95 12.69 25.98
CA LEU A 223 17.97 12.04 25.20
C LEU A 223 19.27 11.88 25.98
N ARG A 224 20.00 10.80 25.68
CA ARG A 224 21.29 10.45 26.27
C ARG A 224 22.38 10.41 25.20
N ARG A 225 23.63 10.51 25.63
CA ARG A 225 24.77 10.33 24.72
C ARG A 225 24.70 8.93 24.10
N GLY A 226 24.77 8.84 22.78
CA GLY A 226 24.69 7.59 22.03
C GLY A 226 23.29 7.28 21.48
N ASP A 227 22.25 8.05 21.83
CA ASP A 227 20.96 7.98 21.16
C ASP A 227 21.10 8.52 19.73
N ALA A 228 20.71 7.71 18.75
CA ALA A 228 20.96 7.99 17.34
C ALA A 228 19.69 8.29 16.53
N ALA A 229 18.55 7.81 16.97
CA ALA A 229 17.23 8.11 16.40
C ALA A 229 16.14 7.89 17.45
N ALA A 230 14.99 8.54 17.30
CA ALA A 230 13.80 8.32 18.10
C ALA A 230 12.65 7.84 17.20
N VAL A 231 11.92 6.82 17.65
CA VAL A 231 10.70 6.34 16.99
C VAL A 231 9.52 6.51 17.91
N LEU A 232 8.45 7.09 17.37
CA LEU A 232 7.22 7.44 18.06
C LEU A 232 6.04 6.62 17.54
N PRO A 233 4.92 6.58 18.24
CA PRO A 233 3.65 6.12 17.68
C PRO A 233 3.30 6.82 16.37
N PRO A 234 2.55 6.15 15.45
CA PRO A 234 2.28 6.67 14.11
C PRO A 234 1.20 7.77 14.12
N VAL A 235 1.54 8.92 14.70
CA VAL A 235 0.66 10.09 14.91
C VAL A 235 1.31 11.42 14.53
N LEU A 236 2.40 11.40 13.75
CA LEU A 236 3.14 12.61 13.39
C LEU A 236 2.49 13.37 12.24
N GLY A 237 1.23 13.79 12.46
CA GLY A 237 0.45 14.60 11.55
C GLY A 237 -0.40 13.82 10.54
N LEU A 238 -1.48 14.45 10.09
CA LEU A 238 -2.41 13.95 9.06
C LEU A 238 -2.13 14.58 7.68
N ASP A 239 -1.53 15.79 7.69
CA ASP A 239 -1.16 16.50 6.50
C ASP A 239 0.29 16.18 6.11
N PRO A 240 0.55 15.67 4.89
CA PRO A 240 1.90 15.43 4.41
C PRO A 240 2.81 16.67 4.48
N ASP A 241 2.24 17.86 4.25
CA ASP A 241 2.98 19.11 4.19
C ASP A 241 3.27 19.70 5.59
N ALA A 242 2.63 19.21 6.65
CA ALA A 242 2.91 19.64 8.02
C ALA A 242 4.31 19.26 8.50
N ARG A 243 4.92 18.22 7.93
CA ARG A 243 6.30 17.75 8.20
C ARG A 243 6.64 17.66 9.68
N VAL A 244 5.73 17.10 10.47
CA VAL A 244 5.83 17.05 11.94
C VAL A 244 7.11 16.35 12.39
N ALA A 245 7.45 15.20 11.78
CA ALA A 245 8.65 14.44 12.13
C ALA A 245 9.93 15.25 11.92
N GLU A 246 10.04 15.94 10.78
CA GLU A 246 11.19 16.77 10.44
C GLU A 246 11.33 17.98 11.37
N ARG A 247 10.21 18.64 11.71
CA ARG A 247 10.18 19.77 12.66
C ARG A 247 10.62 19.33 14.05
N MET A 248 10.11 18.18 14.53
CA MET A 248 10.54 17.58 15.79
C MET A 248 12.04 17.23 15.77
N ALA A 249 12.54 16.67 14.67
CA ALA A 249 13.95 16.27 14.53
C ALA A 249 14.91 17.46 14.64
N VAL A 250 14.54 18.62 14.08
CA VAL A 250 15.34 19.86 14.20
C VAL A 250 15.54 20.24 15.66
N GLU A 251 14.49 20.24 16.46
CA GLU A 251 14.56 20.59 17.88
C GLU A 251 15.20 19.51 18.74
N ALA A 252 14.94 18.22 18.43
CA ALA A 252 15.52 17.09 19.15
C ALA A 252 17.04 16.94 18.90
N GLY A 253 17.51 17.34 17.71
CA GLY A 253 18.90 17.20 17.30
C GLY A 253 19.29 15.79 16.84
N ILE A 254 18.33 14.89 16.68
CA ILE A 254 18.46 13.54 16.12
C ILE A 254 17.28 13.26 15.18
N PRO A 255 17.38 12.29 14.25
CA PRO A 255 16.26 11.82 13.47
C PRO A 255 15.07 11.40 14.34
N VAL A 256 13.88 11.88 13.97
CA VAL A 256 12.61 11.49 14.59
C VAL A 256 11.78 10.76 13.56
N ALA A 257 11.25 9.61 13.92
CA ALA A 257 10.46 8.78 13.02
C ALA A 257 9.22 8.21 13.70
N GLU A 258 8.34 7.63 12.89
CA GLU A 258 7.21 6.80 13.33
C GLU A 258 7.53 5.33 13.11
N PHE A 259 7.00 4.44 13.95
CA PHE A 259 6.87 3.04 13.58
C PHE A 259 5.61 2.81 12.73
N LEU A 260 5.43 1.62 12.16
CA LEU A 260 4.25 1.30 11.34
C LEU A 260 2.96 1.37 12.15
N SER A 261 1.87 1.72 11.47
CA SER A 261 0.54 1.76 12.07
C SER A 261 -0.20 0.44 11.91
N ASP A 262 -1.00 0.13 12.91
CA ASP A 262 -2.19 -0.71 12.81
C ASP A 262 -3.45 0.15 12.53
N LEU A 263 -4.64 -0.42 12.70
CA LEU A 263 -5.91 0.31 12.54
C LEU A 263 -6.39 0.92 13.87
N PRO A 264 -6.90 2.16 13.84
CA PRO A 264 -7.06 3.08 12.72
C PRO A 264 -5.74 3.77 12.32
N SER A 265 -5.45 3.81 11.00
CA SER A 265 -4.16 4.25 10.48
C SER A 265 -4.10 5.74 10.12
N VAL A 266 -3.31 6.51 10.86
CA VAL A 266 -2.94 7.90 10.54
C VAL A 266 -2.09 7.95 9.25
N PRO A 267 -1.03 7.11 9.09
CA PRO A 267 -0.30 7.02 7.83
C PRO A 267 -1.18 6.66 6.62
N GLY A 268 -2.13 5.74 6.79
CA GLY A 268 -3.05 5.38 5.71
C GLY A 268 -3.91 6.56 5.25
N LEU A 269 -4.46 7.34 6.18
CA LEU A 269 -5.22 8.55 5.85
C LEU A 269 -4.32 9.62 5.21
N ARG A 270 -3.08 9.79 5.71
CA ARG A 270 -2.08 10.71 5.13
C ARG A 270 -1.75 10.34 3.69
N LEU A 271 -1.53 9.04 3.42
CA LEU A 271 -1.29 8.52 2.07
C LEU A 271 -2.50 8.77 1.16
N HIS A 272 -3.71 8.50 1.65
CA HIS A 272 -4.92 8.74 0.89
C HIS A 272 -5.06 10.21 0.50
N ARG A 273 -4.85 11.14 1.43
CA ARG A 273 -4.86 12.60 1.14
C ARG A 273 -3.83 13.01 0.10
N ALA A 274 -2.61 12.45 0.17
CA ALA A 274 -1.58 12.72 -0.82
C ALA A 274 -1.97 12.20 -2.22
N VAL A 275 -2.59 11.01 -2.30
CA VAL A 275 -3.15 10.49 -3.56
C VAL A 275 -4.21 11.40 -4.13
N GLU A 276 -5.18 11.86 -3.30
CA GLU A 276 -6.24 12.78 -3.73
C GLU A 276 -5.65 14.10 -4.28
N ALA A 277 -4.75 14.72 -3.52
CA ALA A 277 -4.11 15.96 -3.92
C ALA A 277 -3.34 15.79 -5.25
N ARG A 278 -2.64 14.66 -5.42
CA ARG A 278 -1.87 14.39 -6.64
C ARG A 278 -2.76 14.13 -7.85
N LEU A 279 -3.86 13.39 -7.69
CA LEU A 279 -4.85 13.17 -8.74
C LEU A 279 -5.50 14.48 -9.18
N ALA A 280 -5.90 15.32 -8.23
CA ALA A 280 -6.46 16.64 -8.51
C ALA A 280 -5.45 17.54 -9.26
N ALA A 281 -4.19 17.58 -8.81
CA ALA A 281 -3.12 18.33 -9.48
C ALA A 281 -2.81 17.82 -10.91
N ALA A 282 -3.07 16.53 -11.18
CA ALA A 282 -2.94 15.95 -12.51
C ALA A 282 -4.17 16.18 -13.40
N GLY A 283 -5.23 16.83 -12.90
CA GLY A 283 -6.48 17.03 -13.63
C GLY A 283 -7.26 15.73 -13.85
N VAL A 284 -7.16 14.77 -12.94
CA VAL A 284 -7.95 13.53 -12.98
C VAL A 284 -9.31 13.80 -12.31
N GLU A 285 -10.38 13.57 -13.05
CA GLU A 285 -11.73 13.67 -12.50
C GLU A 285 -12.05 12.42 -11.68
N VAL A 286 -12.55 12.61 -10.44
CA VAL A 286 -12.91 11.51 -9.53
C VAL A 286 -14.41 11.50 -9.32
N LEU A 287 -15.07 10.42 -9.76
CA LEU A 287 -16.50 10.18 -9.56
C LEU A 287 -16.73 9.24 -8.38
N GLN A 288 -17.62 9.66 -7.48
CA GLN A 288 -18.06 8.82 -6.38
C GLN A 288 -19.29 8.02 -6.80
N GLY A 289 -19.27 6.72 -6.61
CA GLY A 289 -20.40 5.84 -6.88
C GLY A 289 -20.00 4.44 -7.31
N GLU A 290 -21.01 3.60 -7.38
CA GLU A 290 -20.89 2.24 -7.92
C GLU A 290 -20.76 2.31 -9.44
N VAL A 291 -19.82 1.53 -9.98
CA VAL A 291 -19.64 1.35 -11.42
C VAL A 291 -20.49 0.16 -11.87
N ARG A 292 -21.32 0.38 -12.87
CA ARG A 292 -22.07 -0.68 -13.55
C ARG A 292 -21.73 -0.64 -15.02
N ALA A 293 -21.24 -1.75 -15.54
CA ALA A 293 -21.00 -1.90 -16.97
C ALA A 293 -22.34 -1.97 -17.71
N GLY A 294 -22.46 -1.23 -18.79
CA GLY A 294 -23.56 -1.35 -19.74
C GLY A 294 -23.28 -2.42 -20.78
N ALA A 295 -24.31 -2.78 -21.54
CA ALA A 295 -24.18 -3.70 -22.67
C ALA A 295 -23.69 -2.94 -23.92
N GLY A 296 -22.81 -3.54 -24.68
CA GLY A 296 -22.36 -3.03 -25.97
C GLY A 296 -20.85 -3.05 -26.18
N PRO A 297 -20.40 -2.89 -27.43
CA PRO A 297 -18.97 -2.99 -27.77
C PRO A 297 -18.15 -1.79 -27.27
N ASP A 298 -18.77 -0.67 -26.95
CA ASP A 298 -18.10 0.56 -26.49
C ASP A 298 -17.96 0.63 -24.98
N LEU A 299 -18.33 -0.45 -24.26
CA LEU A 299 -18.19 -0.55 -22.79
C LEU A 299 -18.74 0.72 -22.07
N PRO A 300 -19.99 1.13 -22.28
CA PRO A 300 -20.55 2.24 -21.54
C PRO A 300 -20.61 1.88 -20.04
N ALA A 301 -20.37 2.86 -19.18
CA ALA A 301 -20.48 2.70 -17.74
C ALA A 301 -21.55 3.64 -17.17
N SER A 302 -22.19 3.21 -16.10
CA SER A 302 -22.92 4.11 -15.19
C SER A 302 -22.16 4.23 -13.87
N VAL A 303 -21.90 5.45 -13.44
CA VAL A 303 -21.20 5.75 -12.18
C VAL A 303 -22.07 6.68 -11.35
N GLY A 304 -22.66 6.16 -10.29
CA GLY A 304 -23.55 6.97 -9.44
C GLY A 304 -24.69 7.64 -10.20
N GLY A 305 -25.20 6.99 -11.26
CA GLY A 305 -26.28 7.50 -12.11
C GLY A 305 -25.84 8.40 -13.26
N ARG A 306 -24.53 8.67 -13.42
CA ARG A 306 -23.98 9.39 -14.58
C ARG A 306 -23.53 8.38 -15.63
N GLU A 307 -23.73 8.68 -16.89
CA GLU A 307 -23.21 7.89 -18.01
C GLU A 307 -21.74 8.28 -18.26
N VAL A 308 -20.84 7.27 -18.32
CA VAL A 308 -19.43 7.45 -18.68
C VAL A 308 -19.14 6.60 -19.90
N VAL A 309 -18.55 7.22 -20.91
CA VAL A 309 -18.09 6.53 -22.12
C VAL A 309 -16.57 6.66 -22.19
N ALA A 310 -15.89 5.53 -22.17
CA ALA A 310 -14.44 5.48 -22.18
C ALA A 310 -13.94 4.57 -23.30
N ARG A 311 -12.79 4.92 -23.88
CA ARG A 311 -12.15 4.11 -24.93
C ARG A 311 -11.51 2.86 -24.35
N SER A 312 -10.97 2.95 -23.14
CA SER A 312 -10.32 1.85 -22.43
C SER A 312 -10.67 1.88 -20.93
N TRP A 313 -10.60 0.73 -20.30
CA TRP A 313 -10.87 0.58 -18.86
C TRP A 313 -9.68 -0.03 -18.14
N VAL A 314 -9.46 0.40 -16.89
CA VAL A 314 -8.56 -0.25 -15.94
C VAL A 314 -9.35 -0.67 -14.71
N LEU A 315 -9.56 -1.98 -14.53
CA LEU A 315 -10.16 -2.56 -13.34
C LEU A 315 -9.12 -2.59 -12.22
N ALA A 316 -9.17 -1.62 -11.34
CA ALA A 316 -8.32 -1.51 -10.15
C ALA A 316 -9.16 -1.53 -8.86
N SER A 317 -10.28 -2.26 -8.91
CA SER A 317 -11.34 -2.33 -7.91
C SER A 317 -10.90 -2.95 -6.58
N GLY A 318 -9.72 -3.57 -6.54
CA GLY A 318 -9.21 -4.24 -5.35
C GLY A 318 -9.89 -5.60 -5.12
N ARG A 319 -9.82 -6.11 -3.89
CA ARG A 319 -10.49 -7.37 -3.49
C ARG A 319 -11.71 -7.09 -2.65
N PHE A 320 -11.71 -7.57 -1.41
CA PHE A 320 -12.88 -7.58 -0.53
C PHE A 320 -13.18 -6.24 0.12
N VAL A 321 -12.16 -5.46 0.50
CA VAL A 321 -12.31 -4.20 1.24
C VAL A 321 -13.11 -3.16 0.45
N GLY A 322 -12.85 -3.03 -0.86
CA GLY A 322 -13.53 -2.08 -1.73
C GLY A 322 -14.70 -2.68 -2.52
N GLY A 323 -15.04 -3.96 -2.31
CA GLY A 323 -16.08 -4.65 -3.09
C GLY A 323 -15.66 -4.97 -4.52
N GLY A 324 -14.34 -5.04 -4.81
CA GLY A 324 -13.83 -5.44 -6.12
C GLY A 324 -14.04 -6.93 -6.40
N ILE A 325 -14.13 -7.73 -5.34
CA ILE A 325 -14.55 -9.13 -5.38
C ILE A 325 -15.73 -9.30 -4.43
N GLU A 326 -16.82 -9.83 -4.93
CA GLU A 326 -18.06 -10.05 -4.20
C GLU A 326 -18.43 -11.53 -4.20
N ARG A 327 -19.21 -11.94 -3.20
CA ARG A 327 -19.77 -13.28 -3.14
C ARG A 327 -21.25 -13.24 -3.54
N ARG A 328 -21.57 -13.78 -4.69
CA ARG A 328 -22.95 -13.97 -5.19
C ARG A 328 -23.17 -15.45 -5.52
N GLY A 329 -23.18 -16.29 -4.46
CA GLY A 329 -23.11 -17.75 -4.60
C GLY A 329 -21.67 -18.25 -4.80
N GLU A 330 -20.96 -17.72 -5.78
CA GLU A 330 -19.50 -17.87 -5.99
C GLU A 330 -18.80 -16.50 -5.88
N LEU A 331 -17.47 -16.50 -5.83
CA LEU A 331 -16.70 -15.25 -5.87
C LEU A 331 -16.67 -14.72 -7.31
N ARG A 332 -17.02 -13.45 -7.48
CA ARG A 332 -17.01 -12.75 -8.76
C ARG A 332 -16.40 -11.36 -8.62
N GLU A 333 -15.79 -10.90 -9.68
CA GLU A 333 -15.41 -9.49 -9.82
C GLU A 333 -16.70 -8.63 -9.90
N GLY A 334 -16.71 -7.51 -9.17
CA GLY A 334 -17.92 -6.76 -8.86
C GLY A 334 -18.50 -5.92 -10.01
N VAL A 335 -17.71 -5.60 -11.05
CA VAL A 335 -18.11 -4.66 -12.12
C VAL A 335 -18.58 -5.38 -13.38
N LEU A 336 -17.77 -6.30 -13.89
CA LEU A 336 -18.07 -7.09 -15.09
C LEU A 336 -18.59 -8.48 -14.77
N GLY A 337 -18.68 -8.86 -13.50
CA GLY A 337 -19.15 -10.18 -13.07
C GLY A 337 -18.21 -11.33 -13.45
N LEU A 338 -16.93 -11.05 -13.65
CA LEU A 338 -15.95 -12.02 -14.12
C LEU A 338 -15.67 -13.11 -13.06
N PRO A 339 -15.34 -14.34 -13.48
CA PRO A 339 -15.01 -15.40 -12.56
C PRO A 339 -13.73 -15.08 -11.79
N VAL A 340 -13.76 -15.28 -10.49
CA VAL A 340 -12.60 -15.18 -9.62
C VAL A 340 -12.01 -16.57 -9.44
N LEU A 341 -10.73 -16.69 -9.69
CA LEU A 341 -9.99 -17.92 -9.53
C LEU A 341 -9.21 -17.89 -8.22
N ALA A 342 -9.09 -19.03 -7.59
CA ALA A 342 -8.20 -19.20 -6.46
C ALA A 342 -7.48 -20.52 -6.55
N SER A 343 -6.29 -20.53 -6.03
CA SER A 343 -5.51 -21.75 -5.87
C SER A 343 -5.85 -22.44 -4.55
N GLU A 344 -5.98 -23.75 -4.55
CA GLU A 344 -6.01 -24.56 -3.33
C GLU A 344 -4.56 -24.84 -2.91
N GLY A 345 -4.06 -24.03 -1.95
CA GLY A 345 -2.70 -24.16 -1.43
C GLY A 345 -1.70 -23.17 -2.01
N PRO A 346 -0.48 -23.08 -1.43
CA PRO A 346 0.46 -21.99 -1.67
C PRO A 346 1.03 -21.91 -3.09
N PHE A 347 0.88 -22.96 -3.89
CA PHE A 347 1.44 -23.07 -5.25
C PHE A 347 0.50 -23.72 -6.24
N ALA A 348 -0.77 -23.91 -5.90
CA ALA A 348 -1.71 -24.63 -6.73
C ALA A 348 -2.12 -23.82 -7.98
N ASP A 349 -2.66 -24.54 -8.95
CA ASP A 349 -3.09 -24.01 -10.24
C ASP A 349 -4.12 -22.87 -10.06
N PRO A 350 -3.85 -21.68 -10.60
CA PRO A 350 -4.79 -20.55 -10.55
C PRO A 350 -6.08 -20.80 -11.34
N SER A 351 -6.24 -21.92 -12.02
CA SER A 351 -7.43 -22.28 -12.77
C SER A 351 -8.58 -22.82 -11.92
N ILE A 352 -8.39 -23.07 -10.61
CA ILE A 352 -9.44 -23.63 -9.75
C ILE A 352 -10.46 -22.53 -9.39
N ARG A 353 -11.69 -22.70 -9.89
CA ARG A 353 -12.82 -21.84 -9.57
C ARG A 353 -13.24 -22.02 -8.11
N PHE A 354 -13.47 -20.91 -7.41
CA PHE A 354 -14.26 -20.95 -6.18
C PHE A 354 -15.74 -21.13 -6.52
N ALA A 355 -16.16 -22.35 -6.71
CA ALA A 355 -17.56 -22.67 -6.51
C ALA A 355 -17.97 -22.29 -5.07
N ALA A 356 -19.27 -22.21 -4.80
CA ALA A 356 -19.89 -21.76 -3.55
C ALA A 356 -19.37 -22.39 -2.25
N ARG A 357 -18.07 -22.38 -2.03
CA ARG A 357 -17.40 -22.92 -0.83
C ARG A 357 -17.46 -21.93 0.31
N PRO A 358 -17.69 -22.36 1.55
CA PRO A 358 -17.62 -21.47 2.70
C PRO A 358 -16.20 -20.93 2.89
N PRO A 359 -16.00 -19.71 3.41
CA PRO A 359 -14.66 -19.11 3.63
C PRO A 359 -13.70 -20.04 4.39
N ALA A 360 -14.21 -20.81 5.35
CA ALA A 360 -13.40 -21.75 6.13
C ALA A 360 -12.76 -22.88 5.28
N SER A 361 -13.28 -23.15 4.07
CA SER A 361 -12.70 -24.17 3.16
C SER A 361 -11.63 -23.59 2.21
N ILE A 362 -11.43 -22.28 2.23
CA ILE A 362 -10.51 -21.54 1.37
C ILE A 362 -9.50 -20.72 2.17
N THR A 363 -9.35 -21.04 3.44
CA THR A 363 -8.33 -20.53 4.36
C THR A 363 -7.57 -21.69 4.99
N LEU A 364 -6.28 -21.51 5.23
CA LEU A 364 -5.43 -22.49 5.87
C LEU A 364 -5.34 -22.21 7.38
N ARG A 365 -5.15 -23.27 8.17
CA ARG A 365 -4.96 -23.13 9.63
C ARG A 365 -3.66 -22.43 10.00
N ASP A 366 -2.60 -22.63 9.22
CA ASP A 366 -1.35 -21.89 9.39
C ASP A 366 -1.52 -20.48 8.81
N SER A 367 -1.66 -19.50 9.67
CA SER A 367 -1.80 -18.09 9.28
C SER A 367 -0.57 -17.49 8.62
N ARG A 368 0.59 -18.18 8.69
CA ARG A 368 1.84 -17.77 8.02
C ARG A 368 1.93 -18.31 6.60
N ALA A 369 1.15 -19.34 6.26
CA ALA A 369 1.07 -19.83 4.90
C ALA A 369 0.25 -18.86 4.02
N PRO A 370 0.58 -18.71 2.71
CA PRO A 370 -0.24 -17.96 1.78
C PRO A 370 -1.68 -18.47 1.78
N GLN A 371 -2.63 -17.55 2.00
CA GLN A 371 -4.04 -17.91 2.12
C GLN A 371 -4.72 -17.95 0.75
N PRO A 372 -5.35 -19.07 0.34
CA PRO A 372 -6.05 -19.16 -0.95
C PRO A 372 -7.06 -18.03 -1.17
N LEU A 373 -7.82 -17.66 -0.13
CA LEU A 373 -8.78 -16.56 -0.19
C LEU A 373 -8.08 -15.23 -0.50
N LEU A 374 -6.91 -14.96 0.11
CA LEU A 374 -6.17 -13.73 -0.12
C LEU A 374 -5.42 -13.73 -1.46
N ALA A 375 -5.21 -14.90 -2.07
CA ALA A 375 -4.66 -15.03 -3.41
C ALA A 375 -5.73 -15.02 -4.52
N ALA A 376 -7.01 -15.00 -4.15
CA ALA A 376 -8.12 -14.99 -5.10
C ALA A 376 -8.16 -13.69 -5.93
N GLY A 377 -8.44 -13.80 -7.22
CA GLY A 377 -8.56 -12.65 -8.12
C GLY A 377 -8.84 -13.06 -9.57
N LEU A 378 -8.81 -12.09 -10.45
CA LEU A 378 -8.95 -12.31 -11.88
C LEU A 378 -7.72 -13.02 -12.44
N ARG A 379 -7.95 -13.97 -13.34
CA ARG A 379 -6.94 -14.44 -14.27
C ARG A 379 -6.74 -13.39 -15.36
N VAL A 380 -5.50 -13.09 -15.68
CA VAL A 380 -5.14 -12.13 -16.73
C VAL A 380 -4.05 -12.73 -17.62
N ASP A 381 -3.92 -12.19 -18.84
CA ASP A 381 -2.77 -12.46 -19.72
C ASP A 381 -1.55 -11.61 -19.32
N ASP A 382 -0.45 -11.72 -20.06
CA ASP A 382 0.79 -10.96 -19.84
C ASP A 382 0.68 -9.49 -20.25
N GLU A 383 -0.43 -9.08 -20.87
CA GLU A 383 -0.78 -7.69 -21.14
C GLU A 383 -1.77 -7.11 -20.11
N LEU A 384 -2.16 -7.92 -19.12
CA LEU A 384 -3.11 -7.60 -18.05
C LEU A 384 -4.58 -7.55 -18.51
N HIS A 385 -4.94 -8.14 -19.65
CA HIS A 385 -6.34 -8.29 -20.02
C HIS A 385 -7.00 -9.37 -19.17
N PRO A 386 -8.19 -9.11 -18.59
CA PRO A 386 -8.95 -10.14 -17.89
C PRO A 386 -9.36 -11.27 -18.84
N LEU A 387 -9.26 -12.50 -18.33
CA LEU A 387 -9.65 -13.70 -19.06
C LEU A 387 -10.99 -14.24 -18.54
N ASP A 388 -11.79 -14.79 -19.47
CA ASP A 388 -13.01 -15.52 -19.11
C ASP A 388 -12.69 -16.94 -18.55
N ALA A 389 -13.73 -17.72 -18.32
CA ALA A 389 -13.59 -19.07 -17.79
C ALA A 389 -12.85 -20.01 -18.74
N GLU A 390 -12.92 -19.76 -20.03
CA GLU A 390 -12.29 -20.53 -21.10
C GLU A 390 -10.87 -20.05 -21.40
N GLY A 391 -10.41 -18.97 -20.75
CA GLY A 391 -9.08 -18.39 -20.93
C GLY A 391 -8.95 -17.43 -22.10
N ARG A 392 -10.08 -16.95 -22.64
CA ARG A 392 -10.11 -15.96 -23.72
C ARG A 392 -10.11 -14.55 -23.14
N VAL A 393 -9.48 -13.61 -23.81
CA VAL A 393 -9.53 -12.19 -23.46
C VAL A 393 -10.98 -11.69 -23.49
N VAL A 394 -11.44 -11.14 -22.37
CA VAL A 394 -12.82 -10.63 -22.23
C VAL A 394 -13.05 -9.44 -23.16
N HIS A 395 -12.11 -8.53 -23.18
CA HIS A 395 -12.15 -7.37 -24.05
C HIS A 395 -10.74 -6.75 -24.23
N PRO A 396 -10.29 -6.43 -25.46
CA PRO A 396 -8.92 -5.97 -25.70
C PRO A 396 -8.62 -4.55 -25.16
N ARG A 397 -9.65 -3.80 -24.76
CA ARG A 397 -9.51 -2.46 -24.18
C ARG A 397 -9.80 -2.43 -22.67
N VAL A 398 -9.86 -3.60 -22.03
CA VAL A 398 -10.03 -3.72 -20.57
C VAL A 398 -8.78 -4.33 -19.98
N PHE A 399 -8.22 -3.68 -18.99
CA PHE A 399 -7.02 -4.10 -18.26
C PHE A 399 -7.37 -4.29 -16.78
N ALA A 400 -6.65 -5.15 -16.07
CA ALA A 400 -6.80 -5.33 -14.62
C ALA A 400 -5.50 -5.00 -13.89
N ALA A 401 -5.60 -4.36 -12.71
CA ALA A 401 -4.43 -3.94 -11.96
C ALA A 401 -4.62 -4.05 -10.42
N GLY A 402 -3.54 -4.31 -9.73
CA GLY A 402 -3.51 -4.37 -8.28
C GLY A 402 -4.17 -5.62 -7.72
N ALA A 403 -4.81 -5.48 -6.55
CA ALA A 403 -5.28 -6.62 -5.78
C ALA A 403 -6.46 -7.38 -6.41
N VAL A 404 -7.12 -6.87 -7.44
CA VAL A 404 -8.13 -7.63 -8.21
C VAL A 404 -7.47 -8.74 -9.05
N VAL A 405 -6.20 -8.59 -9.42
CA VAL A 405 -5.41 -9.62 -10.09
C VAL A 405 -5.06 -10.72 -9.10
N GLY A 406 -5.39 -11.96 -9.45
CA GLY A 406 -5.17 -13.14 -8.61
C GLY A 406 -3.71 -13.60 -8.55
N GLY A 407 -3.49 -14.68 -7.80
CA GLY A 407 -2.23 -15.42 -7.77
C GLY A 407 -1.21 -14.95 -6.74
N HIS A 408 -1.53 -13.97 -5.88
CA HIS A 408 -0.64 -13.50 -4.81
C HIS A 408 -1.39 -13.21 -3.52
N ASP A 409 -0.79 -13.57 -2.40
CA ASP A 409 -1.23 -13.16 -1.07
C ASP A 409 -0.32 -11.99 -0.61
N PRO A 410 -0.82 -10.75 -0.60
CA PRO A 410 0.00 -9.59 -0.28
C PRO A 410 0.62 -9.63 1.12
N ALA A 411 -0.01 -10.33 2.07
CA ALA A 411 0.49 -10.44 3.44
C ALA A 411 1.68 -11.41 3.53
N SER A 412 1.56 -12.60 2.93
CA SER A 412 2.63 -13.61 2.99
C SER A 412 3.77 -13.33 2.00
N ASP A 413 3.46 -12.77 0.84
CA ASP A 413 4.45 -12.51 -0.21
C ASP A 413 5.18 -11.16 0.00
N GLY A 414 4.61 -10.25 0.80
CA GLY A 414 5.16 -8.90 1.00
C GLY A 414 5.20 -8.07 -0.29
N THR A 415 4.20 -8.23 -1.18
CA THR A 415 4.23 -7.66 -2.53
C THR A 415 3.07 -6.72 -2.86
N GLY A 416 2.15 -6.52 -1.91
CA GLY A 416 0.86 -5.86 -2.18
C GLY A 416 0.97 -4.50 -2.87
N MET A 417 1.84 -3.61 -2.39
CA MET A 417 2.04 -2.30 -3.01
C MET A 417 2.85 -2.40 -4.31
N GLY A 418 3.83 -3.30 -4.38
CA GLY A 418 4.62 -3.54 -5.58
C GLY A 418 3.77 -4.05 -6.74
N VAL A 419 2.91 -5.04 -6.51
CA VAL A 419 1.95 -5.51 -7.51
C VAL A 419 1.01 -4.39 -7.92
N ALA A 420 0.51 -3.59 -6.96
CA ALA A 420 -0.40 -2.48 -7.25
C ALA A 420 0.26 -1.40 -8.12
N MET A 421 1.47 -0.97 -7.78
CA MET A 421 2.22 0.02 -8.55
C MET A 421 2.60 -0.50 -9.93
N PHE A 422 3.14 -1.72 -10.01
CA PHE A 422 3.64 -2.29 -11.24
C PHE A 422 2.53 -2.56 -12.27
N THR A 423 1.49 -3.29 -11.85
CA THR A 423 0.37 -3.58 -12.75
C THR A 423 -0.43 -2.33 -13.08
N GLY A 424 -0.59 -1.39 -12.11
CA GLY A 424 -1.23 -0.10 -12.34
C GLY A 424 -0.49 0.73 -13.38
N TRP A 425 0.84 0.84 -13.26
CA TRP A 425 1.66 1.58 -14.21
C TRP A 425 1.62 0.98 -15.62
N LEU A 426 1.73 -0.36 -15.74
CA LEU A 426 1.63 -1.04 -17.03
C LEU A 426 0.24 -0.86 -17.64
N ALA A 427 -0.83 -1.17 -16.90
CA ALA A 427 -2.20 -1.06 -17.38
C ALA A 427 -2.56 0.37 -17.77
N GLY A 428 -2.14 1.38 -17.00
CA GLY A 428 -2.39 2.78 -17.31
C GLY A 428 -1.73 3.23 -18.61
N ARG A 429 -0.49 2.81 -18.83
CA ARG A 429 0.23 3.10 -20.09
C ARG A 429 -0.41 2.40 -21.30
N SER A 430 -0.77 1.11 -21.14
CA SER A 430 -1.44 0.35 -22.21
C SER A 430 -2.81 0.94 -22.54
N ALA A 431 -3.59 1.32 -21.51
CA ALA A 431 -4.92 1.92 -21.72
C ALA A 431 -4.88 3.30 -22.38
N ALA A 432 -3.80 4.06 -22.19
CA ALA A 432 -3.61 5.39 -22.82
C ALA A 432 -3.11 5.30 -24.26
N TRP A 433 -2.62 4.13 -24.69
CA TRP A 433 -2.09 3.96 -26.02
C TRP A 433 -3.17 4.26 -27.08
N ARG A 434 -2.88 5.19 -27.95
CA ARG A 434 -3.70 5.49 -29.13
C ARG A 434 -3.09 4.71 -30.28
N ASP A 435 -3.87 3.82 -30.88
CA ASP A 435 -3.51 3.32 -32.20
C ASP A 435 -3.40 4.54 -33.13
N ALA A 436 -2.21 4.76 -33.68
CA ALA A 436 -1.89 5.88 -34.56
C ALA A 436 -2.53 5.68 -35.96
#